data_201ec34ab6255b43fa8def82ce8b23a7
#
_entry.id   201ec34ab6255b43fa8def82ce8b23a7
#
_cell.length_a   1.000
_cell.length_b   1.000
_cell.length_c   1.000
_cell.angle_alpha   90.00
_cell.angle_beta   90.00
_cell.angle_gamma   90.00
#
_symmetry.space_group_name_H-M   'P 1'
#
loop_
_entity.id
_entity.type
_entity.pdbx_description
1 polymer ?
#
loop_
_entity_poly.entity_id
_entity_poly.type
_entity_poly.pdbx_seq_one_letter_code
_entity_poly.pdbx_strand_id
1 'polypeptide(L)'
;MDINELITIVKKKLLNQINIESLNIEDKSFLHKNHKGSQEGKYHLKIIIVSNELKKMNKIESTKKIYKILDQELKEFIHSIQILIN
;
A
#
# COMPACT_ATOMS: atom_id res chain seq x y z
N MET A 1 1.29 -14.87 -6.43
CA MET A 1 2.28 -13.93 -5.87
C MET A 1 2.29 -14.04 -4.36
N ASP A 2 3.44 -14.22 -3.75
CA ASP A 2 3.49 -14.25 -2.29
C ASP A 2 3.60 -12.83 -1.72
N ILE A 3 3.43 -12.71 -0.40
CA ILE A 3 3.41 -11.40 0.25
C ILE A 3 4.74 -10.67 0.14
N ASN A 4 5.85 -11.40 0.18
CA ASN A 4 7.17 -10.76 0.08
C ASN A 4 7.41 -10.15 -1.29
N GLU A 5 6.98 -10.84 -2.34
CA GLU A 5 7.04 -10.31 -3.70
C GLU A 5 6.17 -9.06 -3.84
N LEU A 6 4.95 -9.10 -3.30
CA LEU A 6 4.03 -7.99 -3.35
C LEU A 6 4.61 -6.76 -2.65
N ILE A 7 5.14 -6.94 -1.44
CA ILE A 7 5.74 -5.84 -0.69
C ILE A 7 6.92 -5.24 -1.47
N THR A 8 7.75 -6.08 -2.08
CA THR A 8 8.89 -5.62 -2.88
C THR A 8 8.42 -4.77 -4.07
N ILE A 9 7.39 -5.22 -4.77
CA ILE A 9 6.84 -4.48 -5.91
C ILE A 9 6.25 -3.15 -5.48
N VAL A 10 5.46 -3.15 -4.40
CA VAL A 10 4.84 -1.93 -3.87
C VAL A 10 5.90 -0.91 -3.46
N LYS A 11 6.93 -1.35 -2.72
CA LYS A 11 8.05 -0.48 -2.34
C LYS A 11 8.72 0.14 -3.55
N LYS A 12 9.03 -0.69 -4.53
CA LYS A 12 9.75 -0.26 -5.73
C LYS A 12 8.96 0.80 -6.50
N LYS A 13 7.67 0.56 -6.70
CA LYS A 13 6.81 1.51 -7.40
C LYS A 13 6.68 2.84 -6.67
N LEU A 14 6.49 2.79 -5.35
CA LEU A 14 6.36 4.01 -4.56
C LEU A 14 7.65 4.81 -4.53
N LEU A 15 8.79 4.15 -4.31
CA LEU A 15 10.09 4.81 -4.27
C LEU A 15 10.49 5.41 -5.63
N ASN A 16 10.04 4.81 -6.73
CA ASN A 16 10.33 5.34 -8.06
C ASN A 16 9.49 6.57 -8.41
N GLN A 17 8.30 6.72 -7.84
CA GLN A 17 7.34 7.75 -8.23
C GLN A 17 7.22 8.89 -7.22
N ILE A 18 7.66 8.69 -6.00
CA ILE A 18 7.51 9.66 -4.92
C ILE A 18 8.84 9.80 -4.19
N ASN A 19 9.18 11.03 -3.83
CA ASN A 19 10.34 11.29 -2.98
C ASN A 19 9.96 10.94 -1.53
N ILE A 20 10.48 9.81 -1.04
CA ILE A 20 10.10 9.25 0.26
C ILE A 20 11.33 9.20 1.16
N GLU A 21 11.20 9.72 2.37
CA GLU A 21 12.25 9.68 3.40
C GLU A 21 12.25 8.36 4.15
N SER A 22 11.06 7.81 4.42
CA SER A 22 10.94 6.53 5.11
C SER A 22 9.68 5.80 4.63
N LEU A 23 9.79 4.50 4.44
CA LEU A 23 8.68 3.68 3.96
C LEU A 23 8.67 2.35 4.69
N ASN A 24 7.54 2.04 5.33
CA ASN A 24 7.33 0.76 5.97
C ASN A 24 6.00 0.17 5.49
N ILE A 25 6.03 -1.11 5.09
CA ILE A 25 4.85 -1.82 4.62
C ILE A 25 4.66 -3.05 5.49
N GLU A 26 3.48 -3.15 6.09
CA GLU A 26 3.14 -4.25 6.98
C GLU A 26 2.04 -5.11 6.36
N ASP A 27 2.19 -6.42 6.49
CA ASP A 27 1.16 -7.38 6.12
C ASP A 27 0.18 -7.51 7.29
N LYS A 28 -1.06 -7.12 7.07
CA LYS A 28 -2.13 -7.23 8.07
C LYS A 28 -3.16 -8.30 7.71
N SER A 29 -2.83 -9.18 6.79
CA SER A 29 -3.75 -10.22 6.32
C SER A 29 -4.21 -11.15 7.43
N PHE A 30 -3.38 -11.35 8.46
CA PHE A 30 -3.73 -12.22 9.60
C PHE A 30 -4.96 -11.72 10.37
N LEU A 31 -5.25 -10.42 10.32
CA LEU A 31 -6.41 -9.85 10.99
C LEU A 31 -7.73 -10.28 10.35
N HIS A 32 -7.68 -10.76 9.12
CA HIS A 32 -8.85 -11.15 8.33
C HIS A 32 -8.87 -12.63 7.99
N LYS A 33 -7.98 -13.40 8.56
CA LYS A 33 -7.73 -14.80 8.19
C LYS A 33 -8.97 -15.67 8.30
N ASN A 34 -9.86 -15.41 9.25
CA ASN A 34 -11.07 -16.17 9.50
C ASN A 34 -12.33 -15.43 9.12
N HIS A 35 -12.22 -14.34 8.38
CA HIS A 35 -13.38 -13.55 8.01
C HIS A 35 -14.13 -14.20 6.85
N LYS A 36 -15.45 -14.31 6.99
CA LYS A 36 -16.30 -14.71 5.87
C LYS A 36 -16.17 -13.65 4.77
N GLY A 37 -15.81 -14.09 3.57
CA GLY A 37 -15.63 -13.19 2.45
C GLY A 37 -14.20 -12.78 2.18
N SER A 38 -13.22 -13.20 3.02
CA SER A 38 -11.83 -12.99 2.65
C SER A 38 -11.53 -13.82 1.42
N GLN A 39 -10.95 -13.18 0.40
CA GLN A 39 -10.63 -13.84 -0.85
C GLN A 39 -9.23 -14.45 -0.78
N GLU A 40 -9.12 -15.69 -1.20
CA GLU A 40 -7.83 -16.37 -1.30
C GLU A 40 -6.92 -15.59 -2.26
N GLY A 41 -5.65 -15.44 -1.86
CA GLY A 41 -4.63 -14.79 -2.68
C GLY A 41 -4.66 -13.27 -2.67
N LYS A 42 -5.53 -12.65 -1.86
CA LYS A 42 -5.54 -11.20 -1.69
C LYS A 42 -5.13 -10.80 -0.30
N TYR A 43 -4.39 -9.71 -0.20
CA TYR A 43 -3.72 -9.28 1.01
C TYR A 43 -4.29 -7.98 1.56
N HIS A 44 -4.07 -7.78 2.86
CA HIS A 44 -4.40 -6.53 3.55
C HIS A 44 -3.08 -5.89 3.99
N LEU A 45 -2.82 -4.69 3.49
CA LEU A 45 -1.55 -4.00 3.74
C LEU A 45 -1.75 -2.72 4.53
N LYS A 46 -0.75 -2.39 5.34
CA LYS A 46 -0.64 -1.09 5.98
C LYS A 46 0.66 -0.44 5.51
N ILE A 47 0.55 0.76 4.95
CA ILE A 47 1.70 1.51 4.44
C ILE A 47 1.89 2.75 5.30
N ILE A 48 3.10 2.89 5.83
CA ILE A 48 3.49 4.05 6.63
C ILE A 48 4.56 4.79 5.85
N ILE A 49 4.26 6.01 5.45
CA ILE A 49 5.14 6.82 4.59
C ILE A 49 5.50 8.11 5.27
N VAL A 50 6.81 8.41 5.30
CA VAL A 50 7.31 9.74 5.66
C VAL A 50 7.78 10.38 4.36
N SER A 51 7.07 11.42 3.92
CA SER A 51 7.38 12.09 2.65
C SER A 51 6.98 13.56 2.70
N ASN A 52 7.96 14.43 2.53
CA ASN A 52 7.70 15.86 2.44
C ASN A 52 6.91 16.19 1.18
N GLU A 53 7.14 15.45 0.10
CA GLU A 53 6.38 15.64 -1.14
C GLU A 53 4.88 15.42 -0.90
N LEU A 54 4.52 14.32 -0.22
CA LEU A 54 3.12 14.00 0.04
C LEU A 54 2.51 14.93 1.09
N LYS A 55 3.29 15.39 2.05
CA LYS A 55 2.80 16.33 3.07
C LYS A 55 2.38 17.67 2.48
N LYS A 56 2.96 18.08 1.37
CA LYS A 56 2.58 19.33 0.67
C LYS A 56 1.25 19.22 -0.05
N MET A 57 0.76 18.03 -0.25
CA MET A 57 -0.54 17.76 -0.86
C MET A 57 -1.59 17.63 0.24
N ASN A 58 -2.87 17.90 -0.10
CA ASN A 58 -3.92 17.54 0.83
C ASN A 58 -4.07 16.00 0.85
N LYS A 59 -4.80 15.50 1.85
CA LYS A 59 -4.94 14.06 2.05
C LYS A 59 -5.57 13.34 0.87
N ILE A 60 -6.54 13.97 0.23
CA ILE A 60 -7.23 13.37 -0.93
C ILE A 60 -6.27 13.21 -2.09
N GLU A 61 -5.49 14.25 -2.39
CA GLU A 61 -4.53 14.23 -3.50
C GLU A 61 -3.43 13.19 -3.28
N SER A 62 -2.85 13.15 -2.07
CA SER A 62 -1.78 12.22 -1.76
C SER A 62 -2.27 10.77 -1.82
N THR A 63 -3.46 10.51 -1.31
CA THR A 63 -4.06 9.17 -1.36
C THR A 63 -4.34 8.75 -2.81
N LYS A 64 -4.90 9.64 -3.62
CA LYS A 64 -5.14 9.36 -5.04
C LYS A 64 -3.86 9.05 -5.79
N LYS A 65 -2.78 9.79 -5.50
CA LYS A 65 -1.49 9.53 -6.12
C LYS A 65 -1.00 8.12 -5.83
N ILE A 66 -1.07 7.71 -4.59
CA ILE A 66 -0.65 6.36 -4.18
C ILE A 66 -1.53 5.30 -4.85
N TYR A 67 -2.84 5.49 -4.86
CA TYR A 67 -3.76 4.54 -5.49
C TYR A 67 -3.50 4.40 -6.98
N LYS A 68 -3.18 5.50 -7.65
CA LYS A 68 -2.86 5.48 -9.08
C LYS A 68 -1.58 4.69 -9.35
N ILE A 69 -0.56 4.89 -8.52
CA ILE A 69 0.71 4.17 -8.65
C ILE A 69 0.51 2.67 -8.46
N LEU A 70 -0.34 2.29 -7.52
CA LEU A 70 -0.58 0.89 -7.14
C LEU A 70 -1.83 0.30 -7.78
N ASP A 71 -2.37 0.92 -8.82
CA ASP A 71 -3.64 0.53 -9.44
C ASP A 71 -3.71 -0.95 -9.79
N GLN A 72 -2.68 -1.48 -10.42
CA GLN A 72 -2.64 -2.89 -10.82
C GLN A 72 -2.66 -3.81 -9.60
N GLU A 73 -1.83 -3.51 -8.61
CA GLU A 73 -1.75 -4.33 -7.40
C GLU A 73 -3.03 -4.27 -6.59
N LEU A 74 -3.67 -3.11 -6.54
CA LEU A 74 -4.95 -2.97 -5.84
C LEU A 74 -6.06 -3.79 -6.50
N LYS A 75 -6.04 -3.90 -7.82
CA LYS A 75 -7.04 -4.71 -8.54
C LYS A 75 -6.80 -6.20 -8.39
N GLU A 76 -5.55 -6.63 -8.42
CA GLU A 76 -5.22 -8.05 -8.54
C GLU A 76 -4.83 -8.74 -7.24
N PHE A 77 -4.15 -8.03 -6.33
CA PHE A 77 -3.50 -8.68 -5.20
C PHE A 77 -3.86 -8.10 -3.83
N ILE A 78 -4.34 -6.86 -3.76
CA ILE A 78 -4.61 -6.19 -2.50
C ILE A 78 -6.11 -6.05 -2.30
N HIS A 79 -6.63 -6.62 -1.19
CA HIS A 79 -8.03 -6.50 -0.84
C HIS A 79 -8.33 -5.17 -0.13
N SER A 80 -7.45 -4.80 0.80
CA SER A 80 -7.57 -3.51 1.48
C SER A 80 -6.20 -2.94 1.79
N ILE A 81 -6.13 -1.62 1.84
CA ILE A 81 -4.89 -0.91 2.12
C ILE A 81 -5.17 0.25 3.07
N GLN A 82 -4.36 0.35 4.11
CA GLN A 82 -4.37 1.48 5.02
C GLN A 82 -3.10 2.30 4.77
N ILE A 83 -3.26 3.60 4.60
CA ILE A 83 -2.14 4.49 4.29
C ILE A 83 -2.03 5.55 5.38
N LEU A 84 -0.86 5.61 6.02
CA LEU A 84 -0.51 6.65 6.99
C LEU A 84 0.63 7.47 6.41
N ILE A 85 0.39 8.77 6.25
CA ILE A 85 1.37 9.72 5.72
C ILE A 85 1.79 10.65 6.85
N ASN A 86 3.08 10.61 7.17
CA ASN A 86 3.67 11.43 8.24
C ASN A 86 4.62 12.46 7.67
#